data_0dec69c9615d309c8a9ea3ea6fe3357e
#
_entry.id   0dec69c9615d309c8a9ea3ea6fe3357e
#
_cell.length_a   1.000
_cell.length_b   1.000
_cell.length_c   1.000
_cell.angle_alpha   90.00
_cell.angle_beta   90.00
_cell.angle_gamma   90.00
#
_symmetry.space_group_name_H-M   'P 1'
#
loop_
_entity.id
_entity.type
_entity.pdbx_description
1 polymer ?
#
loop_
_entity_poly.entity_id
_entity_poly.type
_entity_poly.pdbx_seq_one_letter_code
_entity_poly.pdbx_strand_id
1 'polypeptide(L)'
;IKYDIKFNENIASIYFQRIGEDSDTSSTSLISSYISTLGAEYKFIKNDLMNSITLEFSKTSTEDHYAYKRYNITYVHTTYQSGYRYRGLPIGAFIDADSKYSQLSFLKEISDNSRFKIDLFYAEPNVDQSGTSIWGTTGKPFYGLKTKYKTQISNKLTMELVLTLSDKKLPFLNNNIEKNILGLITEYS
;
A
#
# COMPACT_ATOMS: atom_id res chain seq x y z
N ILE A 1 -11.96 -10.66 3.53
CA ILE A 1 -11.94 -12.15 3.55
C ILE A 1 -10.51 -12.58 3.36
N LYS A 2 -10.03 -13.49 4.19
CA LYS A 2 -8.74 -14.16 4.06
C LYS A 2 -8.96 -15.66 4.14
N TYR A 3 -8.30 -16.41 3.26
CA TYR A 3 -8.30 -17.85 3.25
C TYR A 3 -6.87 -18.36 3.35
N ASP A 4 -6.57 -19.20 4.34
CA ASP A 4 -5.26 -19.77 4.63
C ASP A 4 -5.27 -21.28 4.35
N ILE A 5 -4.28 -21.75 3.60
CA ILE A 5 -4.01 -23.17 3.35
C ILE A 5 -2.66 -23.50 4.00
N LYS A 6 -2.66 -24.47 4.89
CA LYS A 6 -1.45 -24.91 5.61
C LYS A 6 -0.86 -26.15 4.95
N PHE A 7 0.45 -26.15 4.75
CA PHE A 7 1.24 -27.26 4.23
C PHE A 7 2.44 -27.50 5.17
N ASN A 8 2.34 -28.46 6.07
CA ASN A 8 3.32 -28.63 7.13
C ASN A 8 3.52 -27.32 7.91
N GLU A 9 4.74 -26.76 7.89
CA GLU A 9 5.09 -25.50 8.53
C GLU A 9 4.87 -24.27 7.63
N ASN A 10 4.47 -24.47 6.38
CA ASN A 10 4.26 -23.39 5.41
C ASN A 10 2.79 -22.99 5.35
N ILE A 11 2.53 -21.73 5.00
CA ILE A 11 1.17 -21.19 4.88
C ILE A 11 1.07 -20.43 3.55
N ALA A 12 0.11 -20.83 2.72
CA ALA A 12 -0.32 -20.03 1.59
C ALA A 12 -1.65 -19.33 1.93
N SER A 13 -1.71 -18.04 1.67
CA SER A 13 -2.89 -17.21 1.95
C SER A 13 -3.33 -16.48 0.70
N ILE A 14 -4.65 -16.40 0.50
CA ILE A 14 -5.25 -15.47 -0.46
C ILE A 14 -6.20 -14.58 0.32
N TYR A 15 -6.16 -13.28 0.06
CA TYR A 15 -7.04 -12.33 0.71
C TYR A 15 -7.63 -11.33 -0.27
N PHE A 16 -8.85 -10.92 0.05
CA PHE A 16 -9.58 -9.91 -0.68
C PHE A 16 -10.23 -8.95 0.31
N GLN A 17 -10.05 -7.66 0.08
CA GLN A 17 -10.64 -6.61 0.88
C GLN A 17 -11.39 -5.63 -0.01
N ARG A 18 -12.59 -5.24 0.42
CA ARG A 18 -13.34 -4.10 -0.11
C ARG A 18 -13.64 -3.13 1.02
N ILE A 19 -13.44 -1.86 0.76
CA ILE A 19 -13.76 -0.77 1.67
C ILE A 19 -14.60 0.21 0.88
N GLY A 20 -15.78 0.58 1.36
CA GLY A 20 -16.69 1.53 0.73
C GLY A 20 -17.26 2.50 1.76
N GLU A 21 -17.68 3.67 1.29
CA GLU A 21 -18.20 4.75 2.15
C GLU A 21 -19.70 4.70 2.33
N ASP A 22 -20.46 4.38 1.27
CA ASP A 22 -21.91 4.49 1.29
C ASP A 22 -22.62 3.21 0.85
N SER A 23 -23.88 3.06 1.31
CA SER A 23 -24.83 2.11 0.73
C SER A 23 -25.62 2.80 -0.39
N ASP A 24 -25.84 2.09 -1.48
CA ASP A 24 -26.79 2.57 -2.50
C ASP A 24 -28.21 2.52 -1.94
N THR A 25 -28.88 3.69 -1.93
CA THR A 25 -30.25 3.85 -1.44
C THR A 25 -31.30 3.15 -2.32
N SER A 26 -30.93 2.69 -3.51
CA SER A 26 -31.85 2.11 -4.49
C SER A 26 -32.07 0.61 -4.37
N SER A 27 -31.22 -0.12 -3.65
CA SER A 27 -31.40 -1.56 -3.45
C SER A 27 -30.53 -2.16 -2.34
N THR A 28 -31.18 -2.75 -1.36
CA THR A 28 -30.67 -3.87 -0.57
C THR A 28 -29.20 -3.79 -0.12
N SER A 29 -28.85 -2.88 0.78
CA SER A 29 -27.68 -2.96 1.68
C SER A 29 -26.29 -3.27 1.07
N LEU A 30 -26.10 -3.10 -0.22
CA LEU A 30 -24.80 -3.28 -0.84
C LEU A 30 -23.99 -1.99 -0.74
N ILE A 31 -22.76 -2.10 -0.26
CA ILE A 31 -21.80 -1.01 -0.21
C ILE A 31 -21.53 -0.55 -1.65
N SER A 32 -21.83 0.70 -1.95
CA SER A 32 -21.44 1.36 -3.19
C SER A 32 -20.13 2.12 -3.01
N SER A 33 -19.49 2.52 -4.12
CA SER A 33 -18.27 3.32 -4.07
C SER A 33 -17.13 2.66 -3.26
N TYR A 34 -16.75 1.47 -3.66
CA TYR A 34 -15.72 0.71 -2.96
C TYR A 34 -14.36 0.74 -3.66
N ILE A 35 -13.31 0.75 -2.85
CA ILE A 35 -11.94 0.42 -3.23
C ILE A 35 -11.67 -1.06 -2.94
N SER A 36 -10.74 -1.66 -3.64
CA SER A 36 -10.46 -3.09 -3.47
C SER A 36 -8.97 -3.39 -3.43
N THR A 37 -8.64 -4.40 -2.63
CA THR A 37 -7.30 -5.01 -2.57
C THR A 37 -7.43 -6.51 -2.68
N LEU A 38 -6.62 -7.12 -3.55
CA LEU A 38 -6.45 -8.55 -3.70
C LEU A 38 -4.99 -8.88 -3.44
N GLY A 39 -4.73 -9.89 -2.62
CA GLY A 39 -3.37 -10.32 -2.34
C GLY A 39 -3.24 -11.84 -2.17
N ALA A 40 -2.01 -12.29 -2.37
CA ALA A 40 -1.59 -13.65 -2.07
C ALA A 40 -0.27 -13.60 -1.32
N GLU A 41 -0.14 -14.43 -0.29
CA GLU A 41 1.05 -14.52 0.55
C GLU A 41 1.47 -15.98 0.71
N TYR A 42 2.74 -16.26 0.59
CA TYR A 42 3.33 -17.54 0.93
C TYR A 42 4.38 -17.37 2.01
N LYS A 43 4.13 -17.95 3.19
CA LYS A 43 5.04 -18.00 4.32
C LYS A 43 5.69 -19.36 4.40
N PHE A 44 7.00 -19.38 4.58
CA PHE A 44 7.78 -20.61 4.71
C PHE A 44 8.91 -20.45 5.74
N ILE A 45 9.19 -21.55 6.42
CA ILE A 45 10.27 -21.61 7.42
C ILE A 45 11.54 -22.14 6.75
N LYS A 46 12.65 -21.47 6.97
CA LYS A 46 13.98 -21.91 6.55
C LYS A 46 14.98 -21.61 7.65
N ASN A 47 15.66 -22.65 8.15
CA ASN A 47 16.58 -22.58 9.29
C ASN A 47 15.91 -21.97 10.54
N ASP A 48 14.71 -22.41 10.88
CA ASP A 48 13.88 -21.95 11.99
C ASP A 48 13.46 -20.46 11.91
N LEU A 49 13.73 -19.80 10.78
CA LEU A 49 13.37 -18.40 10.52
C LEU A 49 12.26 -18.29 9.48
N MET A 50 11.30 -17.42 9.75
CA MET A 50 10.17 -17.19 8.86
C MET A 50 10.57 -16.30 7.69
N ASN A 51 10.13 -16.70 6.50
CA ASN A 51 10.26 -15.91 5.28
C ASN A 51 8.88 -15.77 4.64
N SER A 52 8.65 -14.72 3.87
CA SER A 52 7.43 -14.63 3.08
C SER A 52 7.64 -13.97 1.72
N ILE A 53 6.79 -14.37 0.78
CA ILE A 53 6.60 -13.70 -0.50
C ILE A 53 5.15 -13.25 -0.55
N THR A 54 4.90 -11.97 -0.86
CA THR A 54 3.56 -11.40 -0.95
C THR A 54 3.39 -10.70 -2.28
N LEU A 55 2.30 -11.00 -2.96
CA LEU A 55 1.85 -10.29 -4.15
C LEU A 55 0.54 -9.58 -3.82
N GLU A 56 0.46 -8.28 -4.09
CA GLU A 56 -0.73 -7.48 -3.80
C GLU A 56 -1.09 -6.57 -4.96
N PHE A 57 -2.39 -6.45 -5.22
CA PHE A 57 -3.00 -5.55 -6.19
C PHE A 57 -4.06 -4.71 -5.49
N SER A 58 -3.96 -3.40 -5.59
CA SER A 58 -4.91 -2.47 -5.02
C SER A 58 -5.44 -1.50 -6.07
N LYS A 59 -6.71 -1.14 -5.93
CA LYS A 59 -7.39 -0.17 -6.78
C LYS A 59 -8.15 0.78 -5.88
N THR A 60 -7.90 2.08 -6.02
CA THR A 60 -8.55 3.15 -5.26
C THR A 60 -9.54 3.97 -6.08
N SER A 61 -9.70 3.70 -7.39
CA SER A 61 -10.86 4.18 -8.13
C SER A 61 -12.10 3.40 -7.71
N THR A 62 -13.19 4.11 -7.43
CA THR A 62 -14.43 3.49 -6.97
C THR A 62 -15.19 2.83 -8.11
N GLU A 63 -15.88 1.75 -7.76
CA GLU A 63 -16.86 1.08 -8.60
C GLU A 63 -18.13 0.96 -7.79
N ASP A 64 -19.28 1.14 -8.46
CA ASP A 64 -20.57 0.75 -7.88
C ASP A 64 -20.84 -0.75 -8.15
N HIS A 65 -21.96 -1.26 -7.63
CA HIS A 65 -22.33 -2.65 -7.81
C HIS A 65 -22.67 -3.04 -9.27
N TYR A 66 -22.89 -2.06 -10.16
CA TYR A 66 -23.03 -2.25 -11.60
C TYR A 66 -21.72 -2.16 -12.37
N ALA A 67 -20.57 -2.10 -11.66
CA ALA A 67 -19.24 -1.91 -12.22
C ALA A 67 -19.06 -0.58 -13.00
N TYR A 68 -19.90 0.42 -12.75
CA TYR A 68 -19.66 1.76 -13.26
C TYR A 68 -18.52 2.42 -12.48
N LYS A 69 -17.52 2.85 -13.20
CA LYS A 69 -16.39 3.57 -12.60
C LYS A 69 -16.85 4.98 -12.21
N ARG A 70 -16.55 5.32 -10.97
CA ARG A 70 -16.74 6.69 -10.45
C ARG A 70 -15.38 7.22 -10.02
N TYR A 71 -15.01 8.35 -10.56
CA TYR A 71 -13.74 9.00 -10.25
C TYR A 71 -13.94 10.15 -9.26
N ASN A 72 -12.87 10.56 -8.59
CA ASN A 72 -12.84 11.66 -7.64
C ASN A 72 -13.85 11.51 -6.48
N ILE A 73 -14.08 10.30 -6.02
CA ILE A 73 -14.95 10.00 -4.87
C ILE A 73 -14.11 9.57 -3.65
N THR A 74 -13.20 8.62 -3.83
CA THR A 74 -12.30 8.21 -2.75
C THR A 74 -11.30 9.32 -2.41
N TYR A 75 -10.99 9.46 -1.12
CA TYR A 75 -10.06 10.50 -0.60
C TYR A 75 -10.50 11.94 -0.86
N VAL A 76 -11.67 12.16 -1.45
CA VAL A 76 -12.25 13.47 -1.71
C VAL A 76 -13.63 13.55 -1.08
N HIS A 77 -13.99 14.70 -0.52
CA HIS A 77 -15.31 14.90 0.07
C HIS A 77 -15.82 16.28 -0.30
N THR A 78 -17.08 16.39 -0.65
CA THR A 78 -17.71 17.65 -1.10
C THR A 78 -17.73 18.72 -0.02
N THR A 79 -17.93 18.34 1.23
CA THR A 79 -18.01 19.24 2.39
C THR A 79 -16.65 19.40 3.09
N TYR A 80 -15.89 18.32 3.20
CA TYR A 80 -14.57 18.32 3.83
C TYR A 80 -13.50 18.39 2.76
N GLN A 81 -13.02 19.58 2.44
CA GLN A 81 -12.06 19.82 1.34
C GLN A 81 -10.76 19.02 1.44
N SER A 82 -10.31 18.67 2.65
CA SER A 82 -9.16 17.79 2.85
C SER A 82 -9.45 16.33 2.52
N GLY A 83 -10.73 15.91 2.55
CA GLY A 83 -11.12 14.50 2.39
C GLY A 83 -10.40 13.60 3.40
N TYR A 84 -10.03 12.41 2.98
CA TYR A 84 -9.21 11.48 3.78
C TYR A 84 -7.72 11.77 3.66
N ARG A 85 -7.33 13.03 3.84
CA ARG A 85 -5.94 13.50 3.81
C ARG A 85 -5.62 14.28 5.07
N TYR A 86 -4.41 14.09 5.58
CA TYR A 86 -3.86 14.87 6.67
C TYR A 86 -2.61 15.61 6.19
N ARG A 87 -2.60 16.94 6.30
CA ARG A 87 -1.52 17.80 5.79
C ARG A 87 -1.20 17.54 4.31
N GLY A 88 -2.24 17.27 3.50
CA GLY A 88 -2.08 16.97 2.07
C GLY A 88 -1.63 15.55 1.72
N LEU A 89 -1.42 14.68 2.71
CA LEU A 89 -1.04 13.28 2.50
C LEU A 89 -2.25 12.37 2.72
N PRO A 90 -2.47 11.35 1.87
CA PRO A 90 -3.58 10.43 2.03
C PRO A 90 -3.43 9.60 3.31
N ILE A 91 -4.55 9.40 4.01
CA ILE A 91 -4.63 8.51 5.15
C ILE A 91 -4.99 7.12 4.62
N GLY A 92 -4.03 6.19 4.64
CA GLY A 92 -4.23 4.84 4.12
C GLY A 92 -3.34 4.54 2.91
N ALA A 93 -3.93 4.31 1.74
CA ALA A 93 -3.14 3.99 0.55
C ALA A 93 -2.35 5.21 0.05
N PHE A 94 -1.03 5.09 -0.01
CA PHE A 94 -0.13 6.18 -0.42
C PHE A 94 -0.34 6.63 -1.88
N ILE A 95 -0.98 5.79 -2.68
CA ILE A 95 -1.30 6.07 -4.09
C ILE A 95 -2.46 7.05 -4.27
N ASP A 96 -3.17 7.44 -3.17
CA ASP A 96 -4.30 8.37 -3.17
C ASP A 96 -5.49 7.87 -4.00
N ALA A 97 -6.39 8.80 -4.39
CA ALA A 97 -7.58 8.50 -5.18
C ALA A 97 -7.27 7.99 -6.60
N ASP A 98 -8.21 7.28 -7.16
CA ASP A 98 -8.28 6.92 -8.59
C ASP A 98 -7.00 6.27 -9.15
N SER A 99 -6.41 5.41 -8.37
CA SER A 99 -5.10 4.83 -8.65
C SER A 99 -5.14 3.32 -8.68
N LYS A 100 -4.16 2.70 -9.34
CA LYS A 100 -3.87 1.27 -9.28
C LYS A 100 -2.47 1.05 -8.74
N TYR A 101 -2.31 -0.02 -7.98
CA TYR A 101 -1.06 -0.38 -7.34
C TYR A 101 -0.83 -1.88 -7.40
N SER A 102 0.39 -2.27 -7.68
CA SER A 102 0.84 -3.66 -7.61
C SER A 102 2.15 -3.73 -6.86
N GLN A 103 2.29 -4.70 -5.96
CA GLN A 103 3.50 -4.88 -5.18
C GLN A 103 3.87 -6.36 -5.09
N LEU A 104 5.15 -6.65 -5.27
CA LEU A 104 5.78 -7.91 -4.92
C LEU A 104 6.74 -7.66 -3.77
N SER A 105 6.48 -8.30 -2.63
CA SER A 105 7.29 -8.21 -1.42
C SER A 105 8.00 -9.50 -1.13
N PHE A 106 9.23 -9.41 -0.70
CA PHE A 106 9.98 -10.51 -0.09
C PHE A 106 10.45 -10.08 1.29
N LEU A 107 10.05 -10.84 2.31
CA LEU A 107 10.51 -10.68 3.69
C LEU A 107 11.40 -11.86 4.06
N LYS A 108 12.55 -11.57 4.64
CA LYS A 108 13.47 -12.56 5.20
C LYS A 108 13.80 -12.20 6.65
N GLU A 109 13.52 -13.10 7.58
CA GLU A 109 14.10 -13.04 8.90
C GLU A 109 15.56 -13.49 8.81
N ILE A 110 16.48 -12.70 9.38
CA ILE A 110 17.92 -12.97 9.41
C ILE A 110 18.27 -13.59 10.76
N SER A 111 17.59 -13.16 11.81
CA SER A 111 17.64 -13.67 13.17
C SER A 111 16.35 -13.32 13.89
N ASP A 112 16.14 -13.80 15.11
CA ASP A 112 14.98 -13.46 15.95
C ASP A 112 14.78 -11.96 16.13
N ASN A 113 15.87 -11.20 16.05
CA ASN A 113 15.88 -9.75 16.29
C ASN A 113 16.05 -8.92 15.00
N SER A 114 16.24 -9.55 13.85
CA SER A 114 16.58 -8.84 12.63
C SER A 114 15.83 -9.37 11.42
N ARG A 115 15.29 -8.46 10.61
CA ARG A 115 14.60 -8.80 9.37
C ARG A 115 14.92 -7.84 8.25
N PHE A 116 14.87 -8.36 7.04
CA PHE A 116 15.07 -7.62 5.81
C PHE A 116 13.84 -7.77 4.92
N LYS A 117 13.40 -6.68 4.32
CA LYS A 117 12.26 -6.68 3.38
C LYS A 117 12.66 -5.95 2.10
N ILE A 118 12.24 -6.52 0.97
CA ILE A 118 12.31 -5.89 -0.35
C ILE A 118 10.90 -5.80 -0.89
N ASP A 119 10.50 -4.63 -1.35
CA ASP A 119 9.25 -4.36 -2.06
C ASP A 119 9.57 -3.83 -3.45
N LEU A 120 9.15 -4.54 -4.48
CA LEU A 120 9.07 -4.05 -5.85
C LEU A 120 7.64 -3.58 -6.09
N PHE A 121 7.45 -2.38 -6.58
CA PHE A 121 6.12 -1.85 -6.79
C PHE A 121 5.96 -1.13 -8.13
N TYR A 122 4.73 -1.17 -8.62
CA TYR A 122 4.25 -0.45 -9.78
C TYR A 122 2.97 0.30 -9.40
N ALA A 123 2.84 1.55 -9.81
CA ALA A 123 1.69 2.39 -9.54
C ALA A 123 1.24 3.17 -10.77
N GLU A 124 -0.05 3.23 -10.99
CA GLU A 124 -0.72 4.12 -11.94
C GLU A 124 -1.58 5.10 -11.14
N PRO A 125 -1.05 6.26 -10.73
CA PRO A 125 -1.81 7.23 -9.98
C PRO A 125 -2.73 8.02 -10.88
N ASN A 126 -3.89 8.45 -10.36
CA ASN A 126 -4.83 9.34 -11.03
C ASN A 126 -5.17 8.88 -12.46
N VAL A 127 -5.70 7.67 -12.60
CA VAL A 127 -5.94 7.02 -13.92
C VAL A 127 -6.95 7.76 -14.81
N ASP A 128 -7.80 8.59 -14.23
CA ASP A 128 -8.77 9.44 -14.95
C ASP A 128 -8.20 10.81 -15.33
N GLN A 129 -7.03 11.16 -14.84
CA GLN A 129 -6.31 12.41 -15.11
C GLN A 129 -7.07 13.68 -14.71
N SER A 130 -8.00 13.58 -13.75
CA SER A 130 -8.90 14.68 -13.36
C SER A 130 -8.32 15.67 -12.34
N GLY A 131 -7.13 15.47 -11.85
CA GLY A 131 -6.37 16.49 -11.14
C GLY A 131 -6.62 16.67 -9.65
N THR A 132 -7.41 15.84 -9.00
CA THR A 132 -7.62 15.92 -7.54
C THR A 132 -6.63 15.08 -6.72
N SER A 133 -5.80 14.27 -7.38
CA SER A 133 -4.78 13.46 -6.74
C SER A 133 -3.55 14.26 -6.33
N ILE A 134 -2.91 13.88 -5.24
CA ILE A 134 -1.59 14.42 -4.84
C ILE A 134 -0.50 14.18 -5.89
N TRP A 135 -0.72 13.23 -6.81
CA TRP A 135 0.19 12.92 -7.92
C TRP A 135 0.04 13.85 -9.12
N GLY A 136 -0.89 14.81 -9.03
CA GLY A 136 -1.19 15.75 -10.12
C GLY A 136 -2.00 15.12 -11.26
N THR A 137 -2.17 15.87 -12.33
CA THR A 137 -3.06 15.54 -13.46
C THR A 137 -2.48 14.51 -14.45
N THR A 138 -1.20 14.19 -14.38
CA THR A 138 -0.56 13.45 -15.48
C THR A 138 -0.73 11.94 -15.45
N GLY A 139 -1.22 11.37 -14.35
CA GLY A 139 -1.54 9.93 -14.24
C GLY A 139 -0.47 8.94 -14.73
N LYS A 140 0.76 9.41 -14.98
CA LYS A 140 1.80 8.57 -15.59
C LYS A 140 2.22 7.47 -14.62
N PRO A 141 2.26 6.21 -15.08
CA PRO A 141 2.71 5.11 -14.25
C PRO A 141 4.17 5.28 -13.81
N PHE A 142 4.51 4.66 -12.70
CA PHE A 142 5.87 4.60 -12.18
C PHE A 142 6.11 3.30 -11.42
N TYR A 143 7.37 2.97 -11.24
CA TYR A 143 7.80 1.82 -10.48
C TYR A 143 8.94 2.20 -9.54
N GLY A 144 9.13 1.34 -8.55
CA GLY A 144 10.18 1.55 -7.58
C GLY A 144 10.53 0.31 -6.80
N LEU A 145 11.59 0.47 -6.06
CA LEU A 145 12.15 -0.50 -5.14
C LEU A 145 12.22 0.14 -3.76
N LYS A 146 11.69 -0.56 -2.76
CA LYS A 146 11.86 -0.18 -1.36
C LYS A 146 12.53 -1.31 -0.61
N THR A 147 13.59 -1.01 0.10
CA THR A 147 14.25 -1.97 0.99
C THR A 147 14.16 -1.48 2.42
N LYS A 148 13.95 -2.40 3.33
CA LYS A 148 13.91 -2.15 4.76
C LYS A 148 14.77 -3.15 5.49
N TYR A 149 15.62 -2.68 6.36
CA TYR A 149 16.31 -3.49 7.34
C TYR A 149 15.91 -3.04 8.73
N LYS A 150 15.32 -3.93 9.52
CA LYS A 150 14.92 -3.66 10.89
C LYS A 150 15.67 -4.60 11.82
N THR A 151 16.26 -4.05 12.87
CA THR A 151 16.95 -4.84 13.90
C THR A 151 16.69 -4.26 15.29
N GLN A 152 16.48 -5.14 16.25
CA GLN A 152 16.39 -4.80 17.66
C GLN A 152 17.81 -4.83 18.26
N ILE A 153 18.30 -3.67 18.67
CA ILE A 153 19.64 -3.51 19.23
C ILE A 153 19.63 -3.85 20.73
N SER A 154 18.54 -3.52 21.40
CA SER A 154 18.31 -3.85 22.82
C SER A 154 16.82 -3.99 23.08
N ASN A 155 16.44 -4.40 24.30
CA ASN A 155 15.01 -4.50 24.68
C ASN A 155 14.23 -3.19 24.56
N LYS A 156 14.93 -2.04 24.49
CA LYS A 156 14.32 -0.70 24.41
C LYS A 156 14.63 0.06 23.12
N LEU A 157 15.49 -0.50 22.27
CA LEU A 157 15.95 0.22 21.07
C LEU A 157 15.81 -0.66 19.83
N THR A 158 15.04 -0.18 18.88
CA THR A 158 14.92 -0.75 17.54
C THR A 158 15.44 0.26 16.51
N MET A 159 16.21 -0.22 15.55
CA MET A 159 16.67 0.56 14.40
C MET A 159 16.02 0.05 13.13
N GLU A 160 15.51 0.95 12.31
CA GLU A 160 15.01 0.64 10.97
C GLU A 160 15.73 1.52 9.94
N LEU A 161 16.35 0.89 8.96
CA LEU A 161 16.94 1.54 7.79
C LEU A 161 16.03 1.33 6.59
N VAL A 162 15.62 2.41 5.94
CA VAL A 162 14.74 2.37 4.76
C VAL A 162 15.41 3.06 3.60
N LEU A 163 15.49 2.37 2.46
CA LEU A 163 15.91 2.95 1.19
C LEU A 163 14.77 2.79 0.19
N THR A 164 14.38 3.88 -0.45
CA THR A 164 13.38 3.87 -1.54
C THR A 164 13.98 4.49 -2.78
N LEU A 165 13.92 3.76 -3.88
CA LEU A 165 14.31 4.18 -5.22
C LEU A 165 13.06 4.20 -6.09
N SER A 166 12.89 5.23 -6.90
CA SER A 166 11.75 5.36 -7.81
C SER A 166 12.17 6.04 -9.09
N ASP A 167 11.56 5.68 -10.20
CA ASP A 167 11.76 6.33 -11.50
C ASP A 167 11.08 7.70 -11.58
N LYS A 168 10.19 8.00 -10.61
CA LYS A 168 9.55 9.30 -10.43
C LYS A 168 9.77 9.88 -9.05
N LYS A 169 9.71 11.19 -8.95
CA LYS A 169 9.71 11.92 -7.68
C LYS A 169 8.41 11.62 -6.92
N LEU A 170 8.55 11.18 -5.68
CA LEU A 170 7.42 10.91 -4.80
C LEU A 170 6.86 12.23 -4.25
N PRO A 171 5.54 12.49 -4.30
CA PRO A 171 4.95 13.80 -4.00
C PRO A 171 5.10 14.24 -2.54
N PHE A 172 5.28 13.29 -1.62
CA PHE A 172 5.48 13.57 -0.19
C PHE A 172 6.94 13.93 0.16
N LEU A 173 7.83 13.97 -0.85
CA LEU A 173 9.20 14.43 -0.67
C LEU A 173 9.29 15.92 -0.93
N ASN A 174 9.87 16.63 0.04
CA ASN A 174 10.14 18.05 -0.10
C ASN A 174 10.92 18.32 -1.38
N ASN A 175 10.69 19.46 -2.03
CA ASN A 175 11.21 19.81 -3.35
C ASN A 175 12.73 19.67 -3.56
N ASN A 176 13.49 19.47 -2.48
CA ASN A 176 14.95 19.37 -2.50
C ASN A 176 15.50 17.94 -2.37
N ILE A 177 14.63 16.92 -2.26
CA ILE A 177 15.07 15.52 -2.16
C ILE A 177 14.90 14.86 -3.51
N GLU A 178 15.99 14.30 -4.02
CA GLU A 178 16.01 13.56 -5.27
C GLU A 178 15.15 12.27 -5.19
N LYS A 179 15.08 11.52 -6.29
CA LYS A 179 14.28 10.29 -6.47
C LYS A 179 14.54 9.18 -5.43
N ASN A 180 15.59 9.33 -4.63
CA ASN A 180 16.06 8.32 -3.68
C ASN A 180 15.92 8.83 -2.25
N ILE A 181 15.39 8.00 -1.37
CA ILE A 181 15.26 8.31 0.05
C ILE A 181 16.04 7.28 0.87
N LEU A 182 16.91 7.78 1.71
CA LEU A 182 17.49 7.01 2.81
C LEU A 182 16.91 7.54 4.11
N GLY A 183 16.18 6.72 4.83
CA GLY A 183 15.59 7.03 6.14
C GLY A 183 16.15 6.15 7.23
N LEU A 184 16.52 6.76 8.36
CA LEU A 184 16.83 6.07 9.59
C LEU A 184 15.71 6.37 10.61
N ILE A 185 15.04 5.33 11.07
CA ILE A 185 14.02 5.43 12.11
C ILE A 185 14.53 4.71 13.35
N THR A 186 14.55 5.41 14.48
CA THR A 186 14.85 4.81 15.80
C THR A 186 13.60 4.90 16.67
N GLU A 187 13.16 3.80 17.22
CA GLU A 187 12.03 3.71 18.14
C GLU A 187 12.55 3.32 19.53
N TYR A 188 12.14 4.10 20.52
CA TYR A 188 12.33 3.78 21.93
C TYR A 188 10.98 3.32 22.51
N SER A 189 10.95 2.14 23.11
CA SER A 189 9.78 1.60 23.82
C SER A 189 9.98 1.63 25.34
#